data_8360b0e949c6b684bd82d0711f8a5eaa
#
_entry.id   8360b0e949c6b684bd82d0711f8a5eaa
#
_cell.length_a   1.000
_cell.length_b   1.000
_cell.length_c   1.000
_cell.angle_alpha   90.00
_cell.angle_beta   90.00
_cell.angle_gamma   90.00
#
_symmetry.space_group_name_H-M   'P 1'
#
loop_
_entity.id
_entity.type
_entity.pdbx_description
1 polymer ?
#
loop_
_entity_poly.entity_id
_entity_poly.type
_entity_poly.pdbx_seq_one_letter_code
_entity_poly.pdbx_strand_id
1 'polypeptide(L)'
;DVVIGYKYYFQFITSWLSEQTECIDTGMKREKARAELAFEYAEQGKTVCVISSGDAGIYGMAPLIYEMKRERGSEVEILVLPGISAFQKAASLLGAPIGHDFCIISLSDLMTSWEIIEKRITAAATADFVTAIYNPKSEGRYWQLYRLKEIFQESRSPETPVGYVRQAGREEETVVVTTLQDFDPEEVDMFTVILIGNSQTYQFQNRMVTPRGYYREQEKGEVGKGQEIMMNSFRKIEEEMQNKEIDLDRKWALFHAIHTTADFEMEKLVYTDKEVVKNLYEQIASGRIKTIITDVTMVAAGIRKGALQRLGVEVKCYLSDERAVEQSKKRGTTRSQEAIRLAVEKHPDALFVFGNAPTALIELCDLIRKGKAHP
;
A
#
# COMPACT_ATOMS: atom_id res chain seq x y z
N ASP A 1 33.42 13.33 25.22
CA ASP A 1 34.84 13.60 24.97
C ASP A 1 35.06 14.13 23.53
N VAL A 2 34.48 13.45 22.52
CA VAL A 2 34.68 13.76 21.11
C VAL A 2 33.36 13.91 20.39
N VAL A 3 33.20 14.96 19.56
CA VAL A 3 32.08 15.14 18.64
C VAL A 3 32.59 15.16 17.21
N ILE A 4 32.07 14.26 16.38
CA ILE A 4 32.48 14.10 14.98
C ILE A 4 31.30 14.41 14.07
N GLY A 5 31.52 15.26 13.08
CA GLY A 5 30.46 15.65 12.19
C GLY A 5 30.89 16.39 10.94
N TYR A 6 29.91 16.86 10.17
CA TYR A 6 30.14 17.81 9.10
C TYR A 6 30.19 19.22 9.68
N LYS A 7 31.18 20.02 9.29
CA LYS A 7 31.45 21.39 9.81
C LYS A 7 30.19 22.23 9.94
N TYR A 8 29.32 22.18 8.94
CA TYR A 8 28.10 23.01 8.94
C TYR A 8 27.15 22.65 10.10
N TYR A 9 27.20 21.44 10.66
CA TYR A 9 26.33 21.06 11.79
C TYR A 9 26.85 21.59 13.12
N PHE A 10 28.14 21.83 13.27
CA PHE A 10 28.71 22.35 14.51
C PHE A 10 28.16 23.71 14.92
N GLN A 11 27.83 24.58 13.96
CA GLN A 11 27.25 25.89 14.25
C GLN A 11 25.94 25.81 15.06
N PHE A 12 25.22 24.71 14.98
CA PHE A 12 23.96 24.53 15.69
C PHE A 12 24.12 23.96 17.10
N ILE A 13 25.30 23.45 17.46
CA ILE A 13 25.51 22.78 18.74
C ILE A 13 26.66 23.38 19.56
N THR A 14 27.48 24.25 18.98
CA THR A 14 28.67 24.77 19.62
C THR A 14 28.36 25.38 21.00
N SER A 15 27.23 26.07 21.16
CA SER A 15 26.83 26.69 22.44
C SER A 15 26.51 25.66 23.55
N TRP A 16 26.35 24.35 23.20
CA TRP A 16 26.04 23.27 24.14
C TRP A 16 27.25 22.40 24.47
N LEU A 17 28.36 22.59 23.77
CA LEU A 17 29.59 21.84 23.97
C LEU A 17 30.46 22.50 25.04
N SER A 18 31.13 21.65 25.84
CA SER A 18 32.14 22.17 26.77
C SER A 18 33.41 22.53 26.02
N GLU A 19 34.22 23.46 26.60
CA GLU A 19 35.51 23.83 26.04
C GLU A 19 36.50 22.64 25.93
N GLN A 20 36.26 21.59 26.69
CA GLN A 20 37.08 20.36 26.66
C GLN A 20 36.65 19.37 25.58
N THR A 21 35.56 19.63 24.88
CA THR A 21 35.05 18.74 23.85
C THR A 21 35.85 18.87 22.57
N GLU A 22 36.48 17.77 22.15
CA GLU A 22 37.19 17.73 20.86
C GLU A 22 36.17 17.66 19.71
N CYS A 23 36.19 18.67 18.81
CA CYS A 23 35.31 18.74 17.67
C CYS A 23 36.05 18.40 16.37
N ILE A 24 35.64 17.35 15.67
CA ILE A 24 36.31 16.86 14.46
C ILE A 24 35.40 17.01 13.23
N ASP A 25 35.81 17.89 12.32
CA ASP A 25 35.19 18.04 11.01
C ASP A 25 35.82 17.06 10.00
N THR A 26 35.00 16.26 9.36
CA THR A 26 35.44 15.30 8.35
C THR A 26 35.13 15.74 6.91
N GLY A 27 34.51 16.89 6.73
CA GLY A 27 34.10 17.40 5.42
C GLY A 27 32.85 16.71 4.85
N MET A 28 32.41 17.22 3.69
CA MET A 28 31.28 16.68 2.93
C MET A 28 31.68 15.42 2.16
N LYS A 29 30.73 14.47 2.00
CA LYS A 29 30.95 13.19 1.29
C LYS A 29 32.04 12.31 1.91
N ARG A 30 32.28 12.44 3.20
CA ARG A 30 33.27 11.70 3.98
C ARG A 30 32.62 10.84 5.09
N GLU A 31 31.42 10.34 4.85
CA GLU A 31 30.62 9.58 5.82
C GLU A 31 31.38 8.37 6.34
N LYS A 32 32.03 7.62 5.44
CA LYS A 32 32.81 6.42 5.82
C LYS A 32 33.99 6.78 6.72
N ALA A 33 34.78 7.79 6.33
CA ALA A 33 35.90 8.25 7.16
C ALA A 33 35.45 8.79 8.52
N ARG A 34 34.26 9.44 8.57
CA ARG A 34 33.65 9.89 9.82
C ARG A 34 33.31 8.74 10.74
N ALA A 35 32.75 7.65 10.19
CA ALA A 35 32.44 6.46 10.96
C ALA A 35 33.73 5.73 11.41
N GLU A 36 34.76 5.65 10.57
CA GLU A 36 36.07 5.07 10.91
C GLU A 36 36.69 5.78 12.11
N LEU A 37 36.78 7.14 12.05
CA LEU A 37 37.28 7.96 13.15
C LEU A 37 36.47 7.75 14.44
N ALA A 38 35.14 7.63 14.34
CA ALA A 38 34.29 7.41 15.50
C ALA A 38 34.67 6.10 16.23
N PHE A 39 34.92 5.02 15.50
CA PHE A 39 35.37 3.76 16.10
C PHE A 39 36.77 3.85 16.64
N GLU A 40 37.72 4.52 15.94
CA GLU A 40 39.10 4.68 16.41
C GLU A 40 39.15 5.37 17.78
N TYR A 41 38.37 6.41 18.00
CA TYR A 41 38.29 7.10 19.29
C TYR A 41 37.53 6.28 20.34
N ALA A 42 36.44 5.63 19.97
CA ALA A 42 35.64 4.81 20.91
C ALA A 42 36.40 3.57 21.39
N GLU A 43 37.16 2.93 20.52
CA GLU A 43 38.02 1.78 20.87
C GLU A 43 39.21 2.15 21.78
N GLN A 44 39.55 3.45 21.84
CA GLN A 44 40.49 4.01 22.82
C GLN A 44 39.82 4.35 24.18
N GLY A 45 38.54 4.04 24.34
CA GLY A 45 37.80 4.27 25.58
C GLY A 45 37.19 5.69 25.71
N LYS A 46 37.16 6.48 24.63
CA LYS A 46 36.52 7.81 24.63
C LYS A 46 35.00 7.66 24.35
N THR A 47 34.22 8.54 24.95
CA THR A 47 32.82 8.74 24.60
C THR A 47 32.73 9.59 23.33
N VAL A 48 32.18 9.03 22.25
CA VAL A 48 32.13 9.67 20.93
C VAL A 48 30.70 9.95 20.54
N CYS A 49 30.42 11.17 20.11
CA CYS A 49 29.13 11.56 19.53
C CYS A 49 29.30 11.84 18.03
N VAL A 50 28.60 11.06 17.18
CA VAL A 50 28.51 11.32 15.75
C VAL A 50 27.22 12.09 15.47
N ILE A 51 27.35 13.34 14.97
CA ILE A 51 26.19 14.20 14.71
C ILE A 51 25.63 14.02 13.31
N SER A 52 24.32 13.97 13.24
CA SER A 52 23.53 13.97 12.00
C SER A 52 22.54 15.14 12.00
N SER A 53 22.18 15.64 10.82
CA SER A 53 21.05 16.56 10.69
C SER A 53 19.74 15.79 10.69
N GLY A 54 18.76 16.24 11.44
CA GLY A 54 17.46 15.56 11.58
C GLY A 54 17.54 14.33 12.47
N ASP A 55 17.09 13.18 11.96
CA ASP A 55 17.15 11.90 12.65
C ASP A 55 18.30 11.03 12.10
N ALA A 56 19.11 10.46 13.00
CA ALA A 56 20.28 9.68 12.61
C ALA A 56 19.93 8.38 11.88
N GLY A 57 18.72 7.83 12.08
CA GLY A 57 18.23 6.62 11.43
C GLY A 57 17.53 6.86 10.10
N ILE A 58 17.13 8.11 9.78
CA ILE A 58 16.41 8.44 8.54
C ILE A 58 17.34 9.12 7.55
N TYR A 59 17.95 8.33 6.65
CA TYR A 59 18.99 8.76 5.71
C TYR A 59 20.20 9.43 6.39
N GLY A 60 20.42 9.13 7.67
CA GLY A 60 21.52 9.66 8.49
C GLY A 60 22.65 8.67 8.69
N MET A 61 23.48 8.92 9.71
CA MET A 61 24.71 8.17 9.94
C MET A 61 24.51 6.81 10.64
N ALA A 62 23.38 6.57 11.33
CA ALA A 62 23.21 5.37 12.16
C ALA A 62 23.36 4.05 11.38
N PRO A 63 22.77 3.86 10.17
CA PRO A 63 22.97 2.63 9.41
C PRO A 63 24.44 2.34 9.12
N LEU A 64 25.20 3.35 8.67
CA LEU A 64 26.61 3.22 8.35
C LEU A 64 27.45 2.86 9.58
N ILE A 65 27.14 3.43 10.75
CA ILE A 65 27.80 3.11 12.01
C ILE A 65 27.58 1.62 12.37
N TYR A 66 26.36 1.10 12.23
CA TYR A 66 26.08 -0.31 12.47
C TYR A 66 26.73 -1.25 11.44
N GLU A 67 26.74 -0.88 10.16
CA GLU A 67 27.46 -1.61 9.11
C GLU A 67 28.95 -1.70 9.45
N MET A 68 29.56 -0.59 9.81
CA MET A 68 30.98 -0.54 10.15
C MET A 68 31.29 -1.32 11.42
N LYS A 69 30.45 -1.26 12.46
CA LYS A 69 30.58 -2.10 13.65
C LYS A 69 30.71 -3.57 13.28
N ARG A 70 29.79 -4.05 12.41
CA ARG A 70 29.79 -5.43 11.93
C ARG A 70 31.06 -5.78 11.16
N GLU A 71 31.45 -4.95 10.20
CA GLU A 71 32.65 -5.18 9.37
C GLU A 71 33.95 -5.19 10.19
N ARG A 72 34.02 -4.36 11.23
CA ARG A 72 35.19 -4.29 12.14
C ARG A 72 35.18 -5.39 13.21
N GLY A 73 34.05 -6.04 13.45
CA GLY A 73 33.89 -6.93 14.61
C GLY A 73 34.04 -6.17 15.94
N SER A 74 33.68 -4.89 15.98
CA SER A 74 33.89 -4.03 17.16
C SER A 74 32.85 -4.29 18.25
N GLU A 75 33.27 -4.31 19.51
CA GLU A 75 32.40 -4.48 20.68
C GLU A 75 31.87 -3.14 21.25
N VAL A 76 32.23 -2.01 20.64
CA VAL A 76 31.77 -0.67 21.08
C VAL A 76 30.25 -0.62 21.15
N GLU A 77 29.72 -0.18 22.28
CA GLU A 77 28.26 0.05 22.42
C GLU A 77 27.82 1.25 21.59
N ILE A 78 26.67 1.13 20.90
CA ILE A 78 26.09 2.18 20.08
C ILE A 78 24.73 2.55 20.66
N LEU A 79 24.56 3.84 21.00
CA LEU A 79 23.28 4.42 21.36
C LEU A 79 22.83 5.35 20.24
N VAL A 80 21.66 5.08 19.63
CA VAL A 80 21.05 5.98 18.65
C VAL A 80 20.04 6.87 19.35
N LEU A 81 20.29 8.18 19.32
CA LEU A 81 19.36 9.18 19.84
C LEU A 81 18.46 9.64 18.70
N PRO A 82 17.12 9.55 18.84
CA PRO A 82 16.19 10.00 17.82
C PRO A 82 16.20 11.53 17.70
N GLY A 83 15.96 12.00 16.49
CA GLY A 83 15.82 13.42 16.20
C GLY A 83 14.55 13.73 15.41
N ILE A 84 14.32 15.01 15.09
CA ILE A 84 13.22 15.45 14.25
C ILE A 84 13.71 15.47 12.80
N SER A 85 13.24 14.55 12.01
CA SER A 85 13.62 14.47 10.60
C SER A 85 12.99 15.60 9.78
N ALA A 86 13.64 15.97 8.67
CA ALA A 86 13.20 17.08 7.84
C ALA A 86 11.74 16.90 7.33
N PHE A 87 11.30 15.67 7.02
CA PHE A 87 9.90 15.45 6.61
C PHE A 87 8.90 15.71 7.74
N GLN A 88 9.25 15.40 9.00
CA GLN A 88 8.38 15.66 10.15
C GLN A 88 8.25 17.18 10.38
N LYS A 89 9.37 17.89 10.31
CA LYS A 89 9.36 19.36 10.39
C LYS A 89 8.58 19.97 9.22
N ALA A 90 8.79 19.50 7.98
CA ALA A 90 8.05 19.96 6.82
C ALA A 90 6.55 19.68 6.97
N ALA A 91 6.16 18.48 7.42
CA ALA A 91 4.76 18.14 7.67
C ALA A 91 4.10 19.08 8.68
N SER A 92 4.79 19.43 9.77
CA SER A 92 4.26 20.37 10.77
C SER A 92 4.05 21.78 10.23
N LEU A 93 4.87 22.21 9.28
CA LEU A 93 4.75 23.51 8.61
C LEU A 93 3.63 23.49 7.55
N LEU A 94 3.47 22.38 6.87
CA LEU A 94 2.42 22.18 5.86
C LEU A 94 1.04 21.92 6.48
N GLY A 95 0.94 21.58 7.75
CA GLY A 95 -0.31 21.27 8.45
C GLY A 95 -0.30 19.88 9.07
N ALA A 96 -1.13 18.97 8.56
CA ALA A 96 -1.23 17.58 9.03
C ALA A 96 -1.29 16.58 7.85
N PRO A 97 -0.34 16.61 6.88
CA PRO A 97 -0.40 15.75 5.69
C PRO A 97 -0.15 14.27 6.00
N ILE A 98 0.62 13.95 7.06
CA ILE A 98 1.00 12.58 7.46
C ILE A 98 0.10 12.01 8.56
N GLY A 99 -1.16 12.43 8.60
CA GLY A 99 -2.13 11.95 9.59
C GLY A 99 -2.60 10.51 9.38
N HIS A 100 -2.28 9.91 8.24
CA HIS A 100 -2.58 8.51 7.85
C HIS A 100 -1.31 7.80 7.38
N ASP A 101 -1.45 6.62 6.75
CA ASP A 101 -0.30 5.86 6.25
C ASP A 101 0.53 6.66 5.25
N PHE A 102 1.83 6.64 5.45
CA PHE A 102 2.77 7.39 4.62
C PHE A 102 4.05 6.59 4.38
N CYS A 103 4.79 6.98 3.36
CA CYS A 103 6.12 6.46 3.08
C CYS A 103 7.12 7.57 2.78
N ILE A 104 8.41 7.23 2.89
CA ILE A 104 9.53 8.15 2.65
C ILE A 104 10.40 7.54 1.55
N ILE A 105 10.67 8.33 0.50
CA ILE A 105 11.49 7.91 -0.65
C ILE A 105 12.57 8.96 -0.90
N SER A 106 13.80 8.51 -1.06
CA SER A 106 14.90 9.35 -1.55
C SER A 106 15.09 9.16 -3.05
N LEU A 107 15.19 10.25 -3.80
CA LEU A 107 15.52 10.20 -5.23
C LEU A 107 17.02 10.11 -5.48
N SER A 108 17.85 9.97 -4.44
CA SER A 108 19.30 9.78 -4.60
C SER A 108 19.60 8.42 -5.19
N ASP A 109 20.19 8.41 -6.37
CA ASP A 109 20.61 7.22 -7.13
C ASP A 109 22.08 6.84 -6.91
N LEU A 110 22.74 7.45 -5.91
CA LEU A 110 24.14 7.16 -5.58
C LEU A 110 24.36 5.74 -5.02
N MET A 111 23.40 5.25 -4.20
CA MET A 111 23.48 3.96 -3.51
C MET A 111 22.38 2.97 -3.94
N THR A 112 21.42 3.45 -4.72
CA THR A 112 20.25 2.65 -5.15
C THR A 112 19.99 2.96 -6.63
N SER A 113 19.88 1.95 -7.49
CA SER A 113 19.61 2.19 -8.89
C SER A 113 18.26 2.85 -9.13
N TRP A 114 18.15 3.62 -10.22
CA TRP A 114 16.92 4.33 -10.55
C TRP A 114 15.72 3.38 -10.74
N GLU A 115 15.92 2.23 -11.34
CA GLU A 115 14.87 1.24 -11.57
C GLU A 115 14.21 0.78 -10.25
N ILE A 116 15.00 0.66 -9.18
CA ILE A 116 14.49 0.33 -7.85
C ILE A 116 13.73 1.53 -7.26
N ILE A 117 14.26 2.74 -7.43
CA ILE A 117 13.60 3.96 -6.96
C ILE A 117 12.27 4.15 -7.67
N GLU A 118 12.23 4.05 -9.00
CA GLU A 118 11.01 4.18 -9.81
C GLU A 118 9.95 3.15 -9.42
N LYS A 119 10.35 1.89 -9.20
CA LYS A 119 9.46 0.84 -8.71
C LYS A 119 8.84 1.19 -7.36
N ARG A 120 9.60 1.78 -6.44
CA ARG A 120 9.10 2.24 -5.13
C ARG A 120 8.13 3.41 -5.27
N ILE A 121 8.43 4.36 -6.15
CA ILE A 121 7.56 5.50 -6.47
C ILE A 121 6.22 4.99 -7.02
N THR A 122 6.26 4.09 -8.01
CA THR A 122 5.06 3.48 -8.59
C THR A 122 4.22 2.74 -7.55
N ALA A 123 4.86 1.97 -6.67
CA ALA A 123 4.16 1.28 -5.59
C ALA A 123 3.51 2.26 -4.61
N ALA A 124 4.20 3.33 -4.23
CA ALA A 124 3.65 4.36 -3.34
C ALA A 124 2.47 5.11 -3.98
N ALA A 125 2.57 5.42 -5.27
CA ALA A 125 1.52 6.10 -6.02
C ALA A 125 0.26 5.23 -6.15
N THR A 126 0.41 3.97 -6.54
CA THR A 126 -0.71 3.04 -6.74
C THR A 126 -1.34 2.55 -5.44
N ALA A 127 -0.56 2.41 -4.36
CA ALA A 127 -1.06 2.02 -3.04
C ALA A 127 -1.64 3.20 -2.23
N ASP A 128 -1.69 4.38 -2.80
CA ASP A 128 -2.29 5.59 -2.21
C ASP A 128 -1.64 6.08 -0.89
N PHE A 129 -0.32 5.88 -0.72
CA PHE A 129 0.41 6.44 0.42
C PHE A 129 0.63 7.96 0.29
N VAL A 130 0.49 8.70 1.38
CA VAL A 130 1.12 10.03 1.45
C VAL A 130 2.62 9.82 1.34
N THR A 131 3.29 10.55 0.46
CA THR A 131 4.68 10.26 0.14
C THR A 131 5.58 11.47 0.39
N ALA A 132 6.58 11.29 1.27
CA ALA A 132 7.62 12.28 1.52
C ALA A 132 8.84 11.99 0.62
N ILE A 133 9.29 12.98 -0.14
CA ILE A 133 10.40 12.87 -1.08
C ILE A 133 11.62 13.63 -0.54
N TYR A 134 12.70 12.90 -0.41
CA TYR A 134 14.03 13.43 -0.05
C TYR A 134 14.94 13.50 -1.27
N ASN A 135 15.91 14.41 -1.19
CA ASN A 135 16.90 14.62 -2.24
C ASN A 135 16.25 14.79 -3.63
N PRO A 136 15.28 15.70 -3.78
CA PRO A 136 14.48 15.79 -5.00
C PRO A 136 15.31 16.17 -6.22
N LYS A 137 16.30 17.01 -6.07
CA LYS A 137 17.12 17.55 -7.16
C LYS A 137 18.59 17.74 -6.73
N SER A 138 19.53 17.65 -7.66
CA SER A 138 20.94 18.03 -7.51
C SER A 138 21.52 18.43 -8.87
N GLU A 139 22.74 18.96 -8.93
CA GLU A 139 23.38 19.36 -10.19
C GLU A 139 23.37 18.26 -11.28
N GLY A 140 23.57 17.01 -10.91
CA GLY A 140 23.58 15.88 -11.83
C GLY A 140 22.27 15.08 -11.88
N ARG A 141 21.24 15.46 -11.13
CA ARG A 141 19.99 14.71 -11.00
C ARG A 141 18.81 15.69 -10.92
N TYR A 142 18.04 15.75 -12.01
CA TYR A 142 16.90 16.65 -12.14
C TYR A 142 15.69 15.96 -12.83
N TRP A 143 15.90 15.15 -13.83
CA TRP A 143 14.84 14.49 -14.61
C TRP A 143 14.04 13.47 -13.79
N GLN A 144 14.64 12.90 -12.75
CA GLN A 144 13.99 11.96 -11.84
C GLN A 144 12.76 12.56 -11.15
N LEU A 145 12.80 13.85 -10.84
CA LEU A 145 11.67 14.55 -10.24
C LEU A 145 10.50 14.76 -11.23
N TYR A 146 10.80 14.99 -12.50
CA TYR A 146 9.78 15.04 -13.55
C TYR A 146 9.14 13.67 -13.73
N ARG A 147 9.92 12.61 -13.79
CA ARG A 147 9.42 11.25 -13.90
C ARG A 147 8.56 10.86 -12.69
N LEU A 148 8.95 11.26 -11.50
CA LEU A 148 8.14 11.07 -10.29
C LEU A 148 6.78 11.78 -10.44
N LYS A 149 6.75 13.03 -10.88
CA LYS A 149 5.50 13.78 -11.12
C LYS A 149 4.59 13.03 -12.09
N GLU A 150 5.11 12.55 -13.22
CA GLU A 150 4.38 11.76 -14.21
C GLU A 150 3.73 10.51 -13.59
N ILE A 151 4.52 9.71 -12.85
CA ILE A 151 4.04 8.48 -12.20
C ILE A 151 2.88 8.77 -11.23
N PHE A 152 2.99 9.84 -10.45
CA PHE A 152 1.91 10.24 -9.55
C PHE A 152 0.69 10.72 -10.32
N GLN A 153 0.85 11.45 -11.43
CA GLN A 153 -0.26 11.91 -12.28
C GLN A 153 -1.01 10.75 -12.96
N GLU A 154 -0.35 9.63 -13.23
CA GLU A 154 -1.01 8.42 -13.75
C GLU A 154 -1.98 7.79 -12.73
N SER A 155 -1.76 7.99 -11.43
CA SER A 155 -2.47 7.30 -10.35
C SER A 155 -3.31 8.22 -9.46
N ARG A 156 -3.12 9.53 -9.54
CA ARG A 156 -3.72 10.53 -8.64
C ARG A 156 -4.46 11.60 -9.41
N SER A 157 -5.43 12.22 -8.73
CA SER A 157 -6.09 13.40 -9.26
C SER A 157 -5.10 14.55 -9.49
N PRO A 158 -5.22 15.33 -10.57
CA PRO A 158 -4.47 16.56 -10.77
C PRO A 158 -4.55 17.52 -9.58
N GLU A 159 -5.68 17.56 -8.88
CA GLU A 159 -5.96 18.41 -7.72
C GLU A 159 -5.34 17.87 -6.41
N THR A 160 -4.66 16.71 -6.44
CA THR A 160 -4.00 16.16 -5.23
C THR A 160 -3.04 17.18 -4.65
N PRO A 161 -3.17 17.56 -3.35
CA PRO A 161 -2.29 18.54 -2.74
C PRO A 161 -0.83 18.06 -2.71
N VAL A 162 0.06 18.96 -3.07
CA VAL A 162 1.51 18.81 -2.96
C VAL A 162 2.04 19.98 -2.13
N GLY A 163 2.82 19.68 -1.11
CA GLY A 163 3.49 20.69 -0.32
C GLY A 163 4.99 20.48 -0.36
N TYR A 164 5.75 21.55 -0.42
CA TYR A 164 7.19 21.47 -0.30
C TYR A 164 7.74 22.55 0.64
N VAL A 165 8.77 22.17 1.37
CA VAL A 165 9.44 23.03 2.33
C VAL A 165 10.92 23.01 2.04
N ARG A 166 11.46 24.18 1.73
CA ARG A 166 12.90 24.40 1.57
C ARG A 166 13.47 24.80 2.92
N GLN A 167 14.62 24.24 3.27
CA GLN A 167 15.35 24.54 4.52
C GLN A 167 14.50 24.47 5.80
N ALA A 168 13.67 23.43 5.91
CA ALA A 168 12.76 23.24 7.04
C ALA A 168 13.44 23.38 8.41
N GLY A 169 12.97 24.35 9.23
CA GLY A 169 13.51 24.66 10.55
C GLY A 169 14.77 25.53 10.53
N ARG A 170 15.08 26.22 9.44
CA ARG A 170 16.24 27.12 9.29
C ARG A 170 15.80 28.54 8.93
N GLU A 171 16.74 29.52 8.96
CA GLU A 171 16.44 30.93 8.74
C GLU A 171 15.81 31.24 7.37
N GLU A 172 16.22 30.51 6.32
CA GLU A 172 15.69 30.70 4.97
C GLU A 172 14.52 29.72 4.65
N GLU A 173 13.74 29.34 5.66
CA GLU A 173 12.60 28.45 5.48
C GLU A 173 11.54 29.03 4.55
N THR A 174 11.17 28.28 3.53
CA THR A 174 10.04 28.61 2.66
C THR A 174 9.06 27.43 2.60
N VAL A 175 7.76 27.75 2.62
CA VAL A 175 6.67 26.76 2.66
C VAL A 175 5.71 27.06 1.53
N VAL A 176 5.47 26.08 0.66
CA VAL A 176 4.54 26.20 -0.45
C VAL A 176 3.57 25.04 -0.42
N VAL A 177 2.29 25.33 -0.67
CA VAL A 177 1.22 24.33 -0.88
C VAL A 177 0.61 24.59 -2.26
N THR A 178 0.58 23.57 -3.09
CA THR A 178 0.11 23.59 -4.48
C THR A 178 -0.66 22.31 -4.79
N THR A 179 -0.94 22.05 -6.05
CA THR A 179 -1.53 20.80 -6.55
C THR A 179 -0.51 19.97 -7.33
N LEU A 180 -0.80 18.70 -7.55
CA LEU A 180 0.06 17.82 -8.36
C LEU A 180 0.17 18.33 -9.80
N GLN A 181 -0.88 18.95 -10.34
CA GLN A 181 -0.88 19.57 -11.66
C GLN A 181 0.06 20.78 -11.71
N ASP A 182 -0.07 21.69 -10.73
CA ASP A 182 0.62 22.98 -10.73
C ASP A 182 2.02 22.92 -10.13
N PHE A 183 2.39 21.81 -9.48
CA PHE A 183 3.73 21.61 -8.94
C PHE A 183 4.79 21.72 -10.04
N ASP A 184 5.68 22.70 -9.91
CA ASP A 184 6.80 22.88 -10.83
C ASP A 184 8.09 22.29 -10.21
N PRO A 185 8.70 21.24 -10.81
CA PRO A 185 9.98 20.70 -10.39
C PRO A 185 11.14 21.71 -10.40
N GLU A 186 11.02 22.84 -11.11
CA GLU A 186 12.07 23.87 -11.14
C GLU A 186 12.10 24.74 -9.87
N GLU A 187 11.03 24.77 -9.09
CA GLU A 187 10.95 25.55 -7.85
C GLU A 187 11.64 24.89 -6.65
N VAL A 188 12.15 23.68 -6.80
CA VAL A 188 12.77 22.92 -5.70
C VAL A 188 14.25 22.64 -5.97
N ASP A 189 15.00 22.51 -4.88
CA ASP A 189 16.44 22.23 -4.86
C ASP A 189 16.77 21.04 -3.93
N MET A 190 18.05 20.79 -3.71
CA MET A 190 18.53 19.71 -2.83
C MET A 190 18.20 19.93 -1.34
N PHE A 191 17.84 21.15 -0.94
CA PHE A 191 17.48 21.48 0.44
C PHE A 191 15.97 21.40 0.70
N THR A 192 15.23 20.89 -0.26
CA THR A 192 13.78 20.83 -0.24
C THR A 192 13.29 19.43 0.13
N VAL A 193 12.26 19.35 0.95
CA VAL A 193 11.46 18.14 1.20
C VAL A 193 10.08 18.35 0.59
N ILE A 194 9.61 17.39 -0.19
CA ILE A 194 8.30 17.43 -0.85
C ILE A 194 7.38 16.40 -0.17
N LEU A 195 6.13 16.79 0.10
CA LEU A 195 5.08 15.88 0.54
C LEU A 195 3.96 15.85 -0.51
N ILE A 196 3.68 14.68 -1.04
CA ILE A 196 2.59 14.44 -1.99
C ILE A 196 1.46 13.79 -1.23
N GLY A 197 0.28 14.40 -1.26
CA GLY A 197 -0.93 13.90 -0.62
C GLY A 197 -1.45 12.61 -1.24
N ASN A 198 -2.40 11.97 -0.58
CA ASN A 198 -3.14 10.83 -1.12
C ASN A 198 -4.55 11.24 -1.60
N SER A 199 -5.37 10.28 -2.04
CA SER A 199 -6.72 10.53 -2.53
C SER A 199 -7.65 11.22 -1.52
N GLN A 200 -7.29 11.24 -0.24
CA GLN A 200 -8.07 11.82 0.84
C GLN A 200 -7.49 13.13 1.38
N THR A 201 -6.28 13.47 0.95
CA THR A 201 -5.65 14.71 1.35
C THR A 201 -6.38 15.89 0.70
N TYR A 202 -6.69 16.89 1.49
CA TYR A 202 -7.30 18.13 1.02
C TYR A 202 -6.53 19.36 1.51
N GLN A 203 -6.75 20.46 0.83
CA GLN A 203 -6.18 21.75 1.22
C GLN A 203 -7.21 22.53 2.07
N PHE A 204 -6.78 23.05 3.21
CA PHE A 204 -7.59 23.89 4.09
C PHE A 204 -6.76 25.03 4.63
N GLN A 205 -7.20 26.26 4.42
CA GLN A 205 -6.50 27.50 4.86
C GLN A 205 -5.00 27.49 4.53
N ASN A 206 -4.67 27.15 3.28
CA ASN A 206 -3.30 27.01 2.80
C ASN A 206 -2.46 25.96 3.57
N ARG A 207 -3.11 24.91 4.07
CA ARG A 207 -2.51 23.78 4.75
C ARG A 207 -2.96 22.47 4.09
N MET A 208 -2.12 21.45 4.16
CA MET A 208 -2.45 20.09 3.75
C MET A 208 -2.96 19.29 4.94
N VAL A 209 -4.08 18.60 4.77
CA VAL A 209 -4.66 17.72 5.80
C VAL A 209 -5.01 16.37 5.20
N THR A 210 -4.47 15.30 5.76
CA THR A 210 -4.89 13.93 5.47
C THR A 210 -5.71 13.42 6.66
N PRO A 211 -7.04 13.26 6.51
CA PRO A 211 -7.92 12.94 7.63
C PRO A 211 -7.76 11.48 8.07
N ARG A 212 -7.89 11.22 9.36
CA ARG A 212 -7.94 9.86 9.91
C ARG A 212 -9.33 9.20 9.83
N GLY A 213 -10.32 9.93 9.31
CA GLY A 213 -11.68 9.42 9.13
C GLY A 213 -12.60 9.57 10.33
N TYR A 214 -12.25 10.34 11.36
CA TYR A 214 -13.11 10.56 12.55
C TYR A 214 -14.47 11.17 12.21
N TYR A 215 -14.56 11.99 11.17
CA TYR A 215 -15.81 12.65 10.74
C TYR A 215 -16.51 11.94 9.58
N ARG A 216 -16.00 10.78 9.12
CA ARG A 216 -16.66 9.96 8.10
C ARG A 216 -17.90 9.22 8.59
N GLU A 217 -18.24 9.33 9.88
CA GLU A 217 -19.45 8.69 10.45
C GLU A 217 -20.75 9.18 9.81
N GLN A 218 -20.76 10.38 9.23
CA GLN A 218 -21.94 10.88 8.51
C GLN A 218 -22.14 10.27 7.12
N GLU A 219 -21.09 9.68 6.51
CA GLU A 219 -21.19 8.91 5.26
C GLU A 219 -21.26 7.39 5.47
N LYS A 220 -21.11 6.91 6.70
CA LYS A 220 -21.43 5.54 7.09
C LYS A 220 -22.93 5.32 7.20
N GLY A 221 -23.71 5.82 6.23
CA GLY A 221 -25.05 5.34 6.02
C GLY A 221 -25.05 3.82 5.86
N GLU A 222 -26.08 3.16 6.38
CA GLU A 222 -26.45 1.73 6.35
C GLU A 222 -25.35 0.66 6.04
N VAL A 223 -24.38 0.94 5.15
CA VAL A 223 -23.26 0.05 4.78
C VAL A 223 -22.33 -0.22 5.97
N GLY A 224 -22.03 0.79 6.79
CA GLY A 224 -21.17 0.63 7.98
C GLY A 224 -21.84 -0.20 9.07
N LYS A 225 -23.14 0.01 9.26
CA LYS A 225 -23.95 -0.71 10.26
C LYS A 225 -24.12 -2.19 9.88
N GLY A 226 -24.36 -2.47 8.60
CA GLY A 226 -24.43 -3.86 8.10
C GLY A 226 -23.10 -4.61 8.24
N GLN A 227 -21.98 -3.93 8.02
CA GLN A 227 -20.65 -4.52 8.17
C GLN A 227 -20.32 -4.78 9.65
N GLU A 228 -20.70 -3.89 10.53
CA GLU A 228 -20.55 -4.08 11.98
C GLU A 228 -21.39 -5.26 12.50
N ILE A 229 -22.64 -5.36 12.05
CA ILE A 229 -23.53 -6.49 12.38
C ILE A 229 -22.91 -7.81 11.88
N MET A 230 -22.40 -7.83 10.64
CA MET A 230 -21.74 -9.00 10.07
C MET A 230 -20.50 -9.40 10.89
N MET A 231 -19.62 -8.46 11.24
CA MET A 231 -18.44 -8.74 12.04
C MET A 231 -18.76 -9.22 13.45
N ASN A 232 -19.80 -8.65 14.08
CA ASN A 232 -20.27 -9.13 15.37
C ASN A 232 -20.85 -10.54 15.29
N SER A 233 -21.55 -10.86 14.19
CA SER A 233 -22.02 -12.23 13.90
C SER A 233 -20.86 -13.18 13.74
N PHE A 234 -19.82 -12.81 12.97
CA PHE A 234 -18.64 -13.65 12.78
C PHE A 234 -17.89 -13.95 14.08
N ARG A 235 -17.77 -12.98 15.00
CA ARG A 235 -17.20 -13.23 16.33
C ARG A 235 -17.99 -14.26 17.11
N LYS A 236 -19.33 -14.13 17.14
CA LYS A 236 -20.21 -15.12 17.82
C LYS A 236 -20.10 -16.52 17.18
N ILE A 237 -20.08 -16.58 15.86
CA ILE A 237 -19.88 -17.84 15.13
C ILE A 237 -18.56 -18.48 15.53
N GLU A 238 -17.46 -17.71 15.58
CA GLU A 238 -16.14 -18.20 15.97
C GLU A 238 -16.10 -18.70 17.44
N GLU A 239 -16.83 -18.08 18.35
CA GLU A 239 -16.97 -18.51 19.74
C GLU A 239 -17.73 -19.83 19.87
N GLU A 240 -18.79 -20.02 19.07
CA GLU A 240 -19.70 -21.16 19.16
C GLU A 240 -19.29 -22.37 18.30
N MET A 241 -18.45 -22.17 17.28
CA MET A 241 -17.92 -23.25 16.43
C MET A 241 -17.18 -24.32 17.23
N GLN A 242 -17.42 -25.58 16.88
CA GLN A 242 -16.77 -26.73 17.49
C GLN A 242 -15.33 -26.94 17.01
N ASN A 243 -15.07 -26.74 15.73
CA ASN A 243 -13.74 -26.87 15.16
C ASN A 243 -13.10 -25.48 14.97
N LYS A 244 -12.08 -25.18 15.77
CA LYS A 244 -11.34 -23.90 15.72
C LYS A 244 -10.05 -23.97 14.90
N GLU A 245 -9.58 -25.15 14.57
CA GLU A 245 -8.38 -25.38 13.74
C GLU A 245 -8.78 -25.59 12.26
N ILE A 246 -9.22 -24.52 11.62
CA ILE A 246 -9.58 -24.52 10.19
C ILE A 246 -8.68 -23.53 9.47
N ASP A 247 -8.28 -23.87 8.22
CA ASP A 247 -7.57 -22.93 7.38
C ASP A 247 -8.39 -21.66 7.11
N LEU A 248 -7.69 -20.56 6.82
CA LEU A 248 -8.30 -19.24 6.72
C LEU A 248 -9.36 -19.16 5.61
N ASP A 249 -9.12 -19.82 4.48
CA ASP A 249 -10.03 -19.82 3.32
C ASP A 249 -11.34 -20.50 3.64
N ARG A 250 -11.26 -21.69 4.26
CA ARG A 250 -12.44 -22.43 4.73
C ARG A 250 -13.17 -21.67 5.82
N LYS A 251 -12.46 -21.04 6.74
CA LYS A 251 -13.03 -20.22 7.82
C LYS A 251 -13.91 -19.10 7.28
N TRP A 252 -13.41 -18.36 6.26
CA TRP A 252 -14.18 -17.31 5.62
C TRP A 252 -15.45 -17.81 4.92
N ALA A 253 -15.35 -18.89 4.16
CA ALA A 253 -16.50 -19.50 3.50
C ALA A 253 -17.55 -19.97 4.52
N LEU A 254 -17.10 -20.59 5.60
CA LEU A 254 -17.95 -21.12 6.65
C LEU A 254 -18.66 -20.01 7.43
N PHE A 255 -17.96 -18.93 7.79
CA PHE A 255 -18.55 -17.78 8.48
C PHE A 255 -19.69 -17.16 7.68
N HIS A 256 -19.52 -17.03 6.35
CA HIS A 256 -20.59 -16.53 5.50
C HIS A 256 -21.75 -17.52 5.37
N ALA A 257 -21.47 -18.82 5.29
CA ALA A 257 -22.51 -19.86 5.23
C ALA A 257 -23.34 -19.88 6.51
N ILE A 258 -22.71 -19.93 7.70
CA ILE A 258 -23.41 -19.93 8.99
C ILE A 258 -24.15 -18.59 9.22
N HIS A 259 -23.52 -17.46 8.90
CA HIS A 259 -24.17 -16.15 9.02
C HIS A 259 -25.46 -16.05 8.19
N THR A 260 -25.49 -16.67 7.02
CA THR A 260 -26.64 -16.64 6.12
C THR A 260 -27.73 -17.63 6.51
N THR A 261 -27.36 -18.80 6.99
CA THR A 261 -28.30 -19.91 7.29
C THR A 261 -28.68 -19.97 8.77
N ALA A 262 -27.88 -19.35 9.66
CA ALA A 262 -27.94 -19.52 11.11
C ALA A 262 -27.81 -21.01 11.55
N ASP A 263 -27.12 -21.84 10.74
CA ASP A 263 -27.00 -23.26 10.94
C ASP A 263 -25.52 -23.68 11.07
N PHE A 264 -25.14 -24.18 12.25
CA PHE A 264 -23.79 -24.67 12.54
C PHE A 264 -23.50 -26.04 11.89
N GLU A 265 -24.47 -26.76 11.36
CA GLU A 265 -24.20 -27.98 10.57
C GLU A 265 -23.42 -27.67 9.29
N MET A 266 -23.38 -26.42 8.86
CA MET A 266 -22.50 -25.95 7.77
C MET A 266 -21.02 -26.28 8.01
N GLU A 267 -20.57 -26.46 9.25
CA GLU A 267 -19.21 -26.94 9.55
C GLU A 267 -18.88 -28.28 8.89
N LYS A 268 -19.89 -29.14 8.69
CA LYS A 268 -19.75 -30.44 8.06
C LYS A 268 -19.99 -30.39 6.55
N LEU A 269 -20.72 -29.41 6.06
CA LEU A 269 -21.20 -29.34 4.67
C LEU A 269 -20.33 -28.46 3.78
N VAL A 270 -19.67 -27.40 4.33
CA VAL A 270 -18.81 -26.52 3.55
C VAL A 270 -17.50 -27.19 3.22
N TYR A 271 -17.24 -27.37 1.93
CA TYR A 271 -15.99 -27.87 1.38
C TYR A 271 -15.25 -26.75 0.64
N THR A 272 -13.94 -26.62 0.89
CA THR A 272 -13.04 -25.72 0.17
C THR A 272 -11.72 -26.44 -0.09
N ASP A 273 -11.16 -26.27 -1.27
CA ASP A 273 -9.77 -26.66 -1.54
C ASP A 273 -8.80 -25.67 -0.85
N LYS A 274 -7.58 -26.14 -0.60
CA LYS A 274 -6.53 -25.29 -0.03
C LYS A 274 -6.23 -24.11 -0.96
N GLU A 275 -6.08 -22.93 -0.37
CA GLU A 275 -5.73 -21.69 -1.07
C GLU A 275 -6.73 -21.28 -2.18
N VAL A 276 -7.93 -21.87 -2.22
CA VAL A 276 -8.92 -21.58 -3.27
C VAL A 276 -9.29 -20.11 -3.33
N VAL A 277 -9.48 -19.46 -2.18
CA VAL A 277 -9.84 -18.03 -2.09
C VAL A 277 -8.68 -17.15 -2.55
N LYS A 278 -7.46 -17.49 -2.14
CA LYS A 278 -6.24 -16.80 -2.56
C LYS A 278 -6.03 -16.92 -4.08
N ASN A 279 -6.11 -18.13 -4.60
CA ASN A 279 -5.96 -18.40 -6.04
C ASN A 279 -7.01 -17.67 -6.86
N LEU A 280 -8.27 -17.68 -6.40
CA LEU A 280 -9.36 -16.96 -7.05
C LEU A 280 -9.12 -15.45 -7.07
N TYR A 281 -8.68 -14.89 -5.94
CA TYR A 281 -8.33 -13.46 -5.85
C TYR A 281 -7.19 -13.10 -6.82
N GLU A 282 -6.13 -13.90 -6.87
CA GLU A 282 -4.99 -13.67 -7.76
C GLU A 282 -5.40 -13.72 -9.24
N GLN A 283 -6.28 -14.66 -9.63
CA GLN A 283 -6.77 -14.76 -10.99
C GLN A 283 -7.68 -13.59 -11.39
N ILE A 284 -8.51 -13.11 -10.49
CA ILE A 284 -9.32 -11.90 -10.70
C ILE A 284 -8.42 -10.65 -10.74
N ALA A 285 -7.52 -10.48 -9.79
CA ALA A 285 -6.64 -9.32 -9.70
C ALA A 285 -5.67 -9.22 -10.90
N SER A 286 -5.22 -10.36 -11.44
CA SER A 286 -4.39 -10.41 -12.64
C SER A 286 -5.17 -10.21 -13.95
N GLY A 287 -6.51 -10.08 -13.89
CA GLY A 287 -7.37 -9.95 -15.06
C GLY A 287 -7.53 -11.21 -15.90
N ARG A 288 -7.16 -12.39 -15.37
CA ARG A 288 -7.42 -13.68 -16.03
C ARG A 288 -8.91 -13.99 -16.02
N ILE A 289 -9.57 -13.83 -14.89
CA ILE A 289 -11.02 -13.96 -14.77
C ILE A 289 -11.65 -12.58 -14.98
N LYS A 290 -12.34 -12.40 -16.09
CA LYS A 290 -13.07 -11.16 -16.44
C LYS A 290 -14.59 -11.35 -16.45
N THR A 291 -15.06 -12.57 -16.40
CA THR A 291 -16.50 -12.89 -16.50
C THR A 291 -16.88 -13.91 -15.44
N ILE A 292 -17.95 -13.61 -14.72
CA ILE A 292 -18.64 -14.54 -13.83
C ILE A 292 -19.94 -14.97 -14.51
N ILE A 293 -20.15 -16.27 -14.62
CA ILE A 293 -21.38 -16.85 -15.14
C ILE A 293 -22.20 -17.42 -13.98
N THR A 294 -23.47 -17.06 -13.91
CA THR A 294 -24.39 -17.59 -12.90
C THR A 294 -25.46 -18.48 -13.53
N ASP A 295 -25.90 -19.51 -12.80
CA ASP A 295 -26.96 -20.43 -13.24
C ASP A 295 -28.33 -19.75 -13.23
N VAL A 296 -28.58 -18.83 -12.29
CA VAL A 296 -29.85 -18.12 -12.14
C VAL A 296 -29.63 -16.62 -11.89
N THR A 297 -30.63 -15.81 -12.25
CA THR A 297 -30.59 -14.36 -12.11
C THR A 297 -30.52 -13.90 -10.64
N MET A 298 -31.05 -14.69 -9.71
CA MET A 298 -30.99 -14.40 -8.28
C MET A 298 -29.55 -14.38 -7.76
N VAL A 299 -28.71 -15.33 -8.20
CA VAL A 299 -27.28 -15.35 -7.86
C VAL A 299 -26.56 -14.14 -8.43
N ALA A 300 -26.84 -13.80 -9.71
CA ALA A 300 -26.28 -12.61 -10.35
C ALA A 300 -26.64 -11.31 -9.59
N ALA A 301 -27.88 -11.22 -9.10
CA ALA A 301 -28.35 -10.07 -8.35
C ALA A 301 -27.69 -9.96 -6.95
N GLY A 302 -27.28 -11.09 -6.37
CA GLY A 302 -26.61 -11.15 -5.06
C GLY A 302 -25.13 -10.70 -5.08
N ILE A 303 -24.49 -10.66 -6.25
CA ILE A 303 -23.08 -10.27 -6.36
C ILE A 303 -22.96 -8.73 -6.27
N ARG A 304 -22.08 -8.24 -5.40
CA ARG A 304 -21.92 -6.81 -5.14
C ARG A 304 -21.41 -6.03 -6.35
N LYS A 305 -22.25 -5.20 -6.95
CA LYS A 305 -21.93 -4.40 -8.15
C LYS A 305 -20.69 -3.51 -7.98
N GLY A 306 -20.55 -2.86 -6.83
CA GLY A 306 -19.39 -2.00 -6.56
C GLY A 306 -18.06 -2.76 -6.47
N ALA A 307 -18.06 -4.04 -6.06
CA ALA A 307 -16.88 -4.88 -6.09
C ALA A 307 -16.51 -5.28 -7.53
N LEU A 308 -17.52 -5.65 -8.33
CA LEU A 308 -17.33 -5.98 -9.75
C LEU A 308 -16.73 -4.84 -10.55
N GLN A 309 -17.23 -3.60 -10.35
CA GLN A 309 -16.70 -2.41 -11.03
C GLN A 309 -15.22 -2.18 -10.69
N ARG A 310 -14.85 -2.28 -9.39
CA ARG A 310 -13.45 -2.10 -8.97
C ARG A 310 -12.51 -3.17 -9.51
N LEU A 311 -13.01 -4.39 -9.71
CA LEU A 311 -12.23 -5.52 -10.20
C LEU A 311 -12.27 -5.67 -11.73
N GLY A 312 -13.05 -4.85 -12.43
CA GLY A 312 -13.21 -4.95 -13.89
C GLY A 312 -13.86 -6.27 -14.35
N VAL A 313 -14.74 -6.86 -13.52
CA VAL A 313 -15.38 -8.16 -13.78
C VAL A 313 -16.85 -7.96 -14.13
N GLU A 314 -17.31 -8.65 -15.17
CA GLU A 314 -18.71 -8.70 -15.59
C GLU A 314 -19.43 -9.94 -15.06
N VAL A 315 -20.72 -9.80 -14.71
CA VAL A 315 -21.59 -10.94 -14.37
C VAL A 315 -22.62 -11.15 -15.45
N LYS A 316 -22.76 -12.39 -15.92
CA LYS A 316 -23.71 -12.78 -16.97
C LYS A 316 -24.54 -13.99 -16.54
N CYS A 317 -25.82 -13.98 -16.89
CA CYS A 317 -26.73 -15.09 -16.70
C CYS A 317 -27.48 -15.32 -18.01
N TYR A 318 -27.38 -16.52 -18.60
CA TYR A 318 -27.99 -16.86 -19.88
C TYR A 318 -29.33 -17.61 -19.75
N LEU A 319 -29.89 -17.70 -18.53
CA LEU A 319 -31.14 -18.43 -18.27
C LEU A 319 -32.34 -17.93 -19.08
N SER A 320 -32.38 -16.62 -19.40
CA SER A 320 -33.43 -15.95 -20.15
C SER A 320 -33.03 -15.66 -21.61
N ASP A 321 -31.85 -16.08 -22.06
CA ASP A 321 -31.42 -15.91 -23.46
C ASP A 321 -32.36 -16.72 -24.39
N GLU A 322 -32.85 -16.06 -25.44
CA GLU A 322 -33.82 -16.67 -26.38
C GLU A 322 -33.32 -17.97 -27.01
N ARG A 323 -32.03 -18.05 -27.33
CA ARG A 323 -31.40 -19.26 -27.87
C ARG A 323 -31.41 -20.42 -26.87
N ALA A 324 -31.13 -20.15 -25.59
CA ALA A 324 -31.18 -21.15 -24.54
C ALA A 324 -32.61 -21.68 -24.35
N VAL A 325 -33.61 -20.79 -24.37
CA VAL A 325 -35.02 -21.12 -24.25
C VAL A 325 -35.48 -21.99 -25.46
N GLU A 326 -35.09 -21.58 -26.68
CA GLU A 326 -35.48 -22.32 -27.92
C GLU A 326 -34.81 -23.71 -27.97
N GLN A 327 -33.52 -23.79 -27.68
CA GLN A 327 -32.78 -25.05 -27.69
C GLN A 327 -33.30 -26.04 -26.62
N SER A 328 -33.68 -25.54 -25.45
CA SER A 328 -34.24 -26.38 -24.39
C SER A 328 -35.54 -27.09 -24.87
N LYS A 329 -36.40 -26.39 -25.59
CA LYS A 329 -37.62 -26.96 -26.17
C LYS A 329 -37.31 -27.99 -27.27
N LYS A 330 -36.33 -27.69 -28.15
CA LYS A 330 -35.96 -28.56 -29.28
C LYS A 330 -35.29 -29.84 -28.82
N ARG A 331 -34.48 -29.78 -27.74
CA ARG A 331 -33.68 -30.93 -27.25
C ARG A 331 -34.33 -31.68 -26.09
N GLY A 332 -35.47 -31.21 -25.55
CA GLY A 332 -36.09 -31.78 -24.36
C GLY A 332 -35.22 -31.66 -23.10
N THR A 333 -34.38 -30.62 -23.02
CA THR A 333 -33.46 -30.34 -21.89
C THR A 333 -33.99 -29.19 -21.01
N THR A 334 -33.34 -28.93 -19.87
CA THR A 334 -33.72 -27.80 -19.04
C THR A 334 -33.12 -26.48 -19.63
N ARG A 335 -33.78 -25.36 -19.38
CA ARG A 335 -33.25 -24.03 -19.77
C ARG A 335 -31.88 -23.79 -19.14
N SER A 336 -31.67 -24.22 -17.88
CA SER A 336 -30.40 -24.06 -17.16
C SER A 336 -29.28 -24.85 -17.86
N GLN A 337 -29.53 -26.05 -18.38
CA GLN A 337 -28.52 -26.78 -19.16
C GLN A 337 -28.13 -26.07 -20.44
N GLU A 338 -29.10 -25.59 -21.22
CA GLU A 338 -28.81 -24.87 -22.46
C GLU A 338 -28.18 -23.52 -22.21
N ALA A 339 -28.52 -22.84 -21.09
CA ALA A 339 -27.88 -21.63 -20.65
C ALA A 339 -26.38 -21.82 -20.35
N ILE A 340 -26.02 -22.93 -19.70
CA ILE A 340 -24.60 -23.25 -19.43
C ILE A 340 -23.86 -23.63 -20.72
N ARG A 341 -24.49 -24.39 -21.63
CA ARG A 341 -23.91 -24.72 -22.96
C ARG A 341 -23.57 -23.41 -23.72
N LEU A 342 -24.51 -22.47 -23.76
CA LEU A 342 -24.33 -21.20 -24.40
C LEU A 342 -23.28 -20.32 -23.70
N ALA A 343 -23.23 -20.37 -22.37
CA ALA A 343 -22.23 -19.65 -21.59
C ALA A 343 -20.81 -20.18 -21.86
N VAL A 344 -20.62 -21.50 -21.88
CA VAL A 344 -19.33 -22.13 -22.19
C VAL A 344 -18.89 -21.87 -23.62
N GLU A 345 -19.81 -21.83 -24.59
CA GLU A 345 -19.51 -21.47 -25.97
C GLU A 345 -18.92 -20.09 -26.09
N LYS A 346 -19.42 -19.10 -25.29
CA LYS A 346 -18.98 -17.71 -25.33
C LYS A 346 -17.83 -17.39 -24.37
N HIS A 347 -17.75 -18.08 -23.25
CA HIS A 347 -16.86 -17.80 -22.14
C HIS A 347 -16.32 -19.11 -21.51
N PRO A 348 -15.49 -19.88 -22.22
CA PRO A 348 -15.03 -21.20 -21.74
C PRO A 348 -14.17 -21.13 -20.46
N ASP A 349 -13.51 -19.99 -20.22
CA ASP A 349 -12.58 -19.75 -19.09
C ASP A 349 -13.22 -18.85 -18.01
N ALA A 350 -14.55 -18.75 -17.95
CA ALA A 350 -15.23 -17.93 -16.96
C ALA A 350 -15.30 -18.64 -15.60
N LEU A 351 -15.43 -17.83 -14.54
CA LEU A 351 -15.81 -18.34 -13.22
C LEU A 351 -17.32 -18.68 -13.22
N PHE A 352 -17.67 -19.91 -12.91
CA PHE A 352 -19.06 -20.36 -12.83
C PHE A 352 -19.53 -20.42 -11.38
N VAL A 353 -20.70 -19.82 -11.10
CA VAL A 353 -21.31 -19.78 -9.77
C VAL A 353 -22.73 -20.36 -9.84
N PHE A 354 -22.96 -21.40 -9.04
CA PHE A 354 -24.25 -22.12 -8.99
C PHE A 354 -24.92 -21.90 -7.64
N GLY A 355 -26.19 -21.53 -7.66
CA GLY A 355 -26.98 -21.35 -6.44
C GLY A 355 -28.23 -22.20 -6.35
N ASN A 356 -28.79 -22.63 -7.48
CA ASN A 356 -30.09 -23.33 -7.45
C ASN A 356 -30.32 -24.34 -8.55
N ALA A 357 -29.50 -24.45 -9.58
CA ALA A 357 -29.76 -25.33 -10.70
C ALA A 357 -28.77 -26.52 -10.77
N PRO A 358 -29.03 -27.66 -10.09
CA PRO A 358 -28.14 -28.81 -10.13
C PRO A 358 -27.94 -29.37 -11.55
N THR A 359 -28.94 -29.26 -12.42
CA THR A 359 -28.82 -29.68 -13.82
C THR A 359 -27.82 -28.83 -14.61
N ALA A 360 -27.67 -27.56 -14.26
CA ALA A 360 -26.67 -26.66 -14.84
C ALA A 360 -25.23 -27.04 -14.41
N LEU A 361 -25.04 -27.39 -13.14
CA LEU A 361 -23.75 -27.88 -12.63
C LEU A 361 -23.33 -29.19 -13.27
N ILE A 362 -24.26 -30.14 -13.38
CA ILE A 362 -24.01 -31.45 -14.06
C ILE A 362 -23.58 -31.21 -15.50
N GLU A 363 -24.25 -30.32 -16.21
CA GLU A 363 -23.92 -29.98 -17.60
C GLU A 363 -22.51 -29.35 -17.71
N LEU A 364 -22.15 -28.46 -16.80
CA LEU A 364 -20.79 -27.89 -16.77
C LEU A 364 -19.73 -28.99 -16.55
N CYS A 365 -19.96 -29.90 -15.60
CA CYS A 365 -19.05 -31.00 -15.36
C CYS A 365 -18.84 -31.86 -16.62
N ASP A 366 -19.91 -32.11 -17.38
CA ASP A 366 -19.83 -32.86 -18.65
C ASP A 366 -19.08 -32.09 -19.75
N LEU A 367 -19.24 -30.78 -19.80
CA LEU A 367 -18.50 -29.92 -20.75
C LEU A 367 -17.00 -29.83 -20.40
N ILE A 368 -16.64 -29.79 -19.10
CA ILE A 368 -15.25 -29.87 -18.65
C ILE A 368 -14.62 -31.20 -19.04
N ARG A 369 -15.31 -32.33 -18.78
CA ARG A 369 -14.84 -33.70 -19.18
C ARG A 369 -14.61 -33.81 -20.68
N LYS A 370 -15.38 -33.10 -21.48
CA LYS A 370 -15.25 -33.03 -22.94
C LYS A 370 -14.21 -32.01 -23.43
N GLY A 371 -13.48 -31.33 -22.53
CA GLY A 371 -12.49 -30.33 -22.86
C GLY A 371 -13.07 -29.07 -23.52
N LYS A 372 -14.34 -28.72 -23.23
CA LYS A 372 -15.02 -27.55 -23.79
C LYS A 372 -15.08 -26.37 -22.85
N ALA A 373 -14.88 -26.59 -21.55
CA ALA A 373 -14.83 -25.58 -20.52
C ALA A 373 -13.57 -25.71 -19.68
N HIS A 374 -12.96 -24.57 -19.29
CA HIS A 374 -11.72 -24.50 -18.51
C HIS A 374 -11.87 -23.46 -17.39
N PRO A 375 -12.86 -23.64 -16.49
CA PRO A 375 -13.21 -22.64 -15.47
C PRO A 375 -12.14 -22.47 -14.42
#